data_1a6a78d0e50d2f775148a74d9b7f2327
#
_entry.id   1a6a78d0e50d2f775148a74d9b7f2327
#
_cell.length_a   1.000
_cell.length_b   1.000
_cell.length_c   1.000
_cell.angle_alpha   90.00
_cell.angle_beta   90.00
_cell.angle_gamma   90.00
#
_symmetry.space_group_name_H-M   'P 1'
#
loop_
_entity.id
_entity.type
_entity.pdbx_description
1 polymer ?
#
loop_
_entity_poly.entity_id
_entity_poly.type
_entity_poly.pdbx_seq_one_letter_code
_entity_poly.pdbx_strand_id
1 'polypeptide(L)'
;MQNDSAALVAGSSVARNSTADKVVYFPSCINQTMGLPKHSPVEQPLVNKMISLLQKGGYEVIFPKEMDKLCCGTIWESKGMLDIADRKAAELEAALWEASEQGKYPILCDQSPCLHRMRETIQKMKLYEPAEFIYTFLRDKLVFTQTDRPVAVHITCSMRRMGLADTIVSLAKLCSTHVFVPEEVGCCGFAGDRGFTYPELNSYALRKLRPQIEASGITIGYSNSRTCEIGLTTNSGIPYVSIAYLVDQCTKSVKAEATDNL
;
A
#
# COMPACT_ATOMS: atom_id res chain seq x y z
N MET A 1 -45.49 -8.61 -58.96
CA MET A 1 -44.93 -9.94 -58.79
C MET A 1 -43.51 -9.81 -58.37
N GLN A 2 -43.19 -10.52 -57.31
CA GLN A 2 -41.88 -10.86 -56.81
C GLN A 2 -41.19 -9.93 -55.79
N ASN A 3 -41.24 -10.49 -54.63
CA ASN A 3 -40.55 -10.22 -53.43
C ASN A 3 -38.99 -10.26 -53.55
N ASP A 4 -38.35 -9.35 -52.94
CA ASP A 4 -36.95 -9.55 -52.51
C ASP A 4 -36.83 -9.33 -51.03
N SER A 5 -36.55 -10.44 -50.33
CA SER A 5 -36.31 -10.54 -48.92
C SER A 5 -34.86 -10.14 -48.65
N ALA A 6 -34.65 -9.01 -48.01
CA ALA A 6 -33.33 -8.65 -47.46
C ALA A 6 -33.16 -9.32 -46.11
N ALA A 7 -32.23 -10.27 -46.03
CA ALA A 7 -31.83 -10.95 -44.79
C ALA A 7 -31.05 -10.00 -43.90
N LEU A 8 -31.61 -9.74 -42.71
CA LEU A 8 -30.92 -9.08 -41.60
C LEU A 8 -29.86 -10.02 -41.05
N VAL A 9 -28.59 -9.65 -41.24
CA VAL A 9 -27.45 -10.28 -40.53
C VAL A 9 -27.46 -9.75 -39.11
N ALA A 10 -27.93 -10.58 -38.20
CA ALA A 10 -27.79 -10.31 -36.75
C ALA A 10 -26.32 -10.41 -36.34
N GLY A 11 -25.70 -9.25 -36.16
CA GLY A 11 -24.38 -9.16 -35.50
C GLY A 11 -24.51 -9.56 -34.05
N SER A 12 -24.03 -10.76 -33.69
CA SER A 12 -23.89 -11.19 -32.32
C SER A 12 -22.80 -10.35 -31.65
N SER A 13 -23.21 -9.35 -30.88
CA SER A 13 -22.35 -8.69 -29.92
C SER A 13 -22.00 -9.69 -28.83
N VAL A 14 -20.81 -10.31 -28.93
CA VAL A 14 -20.21 -11.05 -27.82
C VAL A 14 -19.94 -10.05 -26.74
N ALA A 15 -20.80 -9.98 -25.73
CA ALA A 15 -20.55 -9.30 -24.50
C ALA A 15 -19.31 -9.95 -23.87
N ARG A 16 -18.16 -9.28 -23.93
CA ARG A 16 -16.98 -9.65 -23.15
C ARG A 16 -17.33 -9.38 -21.69
N ASN A 17 -17.78 -10.40 -20.98
CA ASN A 17 -17.77 -10.42 -19.53
C ASN A 17 -16.30 -10.40 -19.09
N SER A 18 -15.69 -9.21 -19.01
CA SER A 18 -14.44 -9.04 -18.33
C SER A 18 -14.76 -9.10 -16.83
N THR A 19 -14.69 -10.29 -16.24
CA THR A 19 -14.69 -10.42 -14.78
C THR A 19 -13.47 -9.65 -14.28
N ALA A 20 -13.70 -8.57 -13.52
CA ALA A 20 -12.62 -7.82 -12.90
C ALA A 20 -11.77 -8.75 -12.02
N ASP A 21 -10.46 -8.57 -12.05
CA ASP A 21 -9.60 -9.26 -11.07
C ASP A 21 -10.00 -8.85 -9.66
N LYS A 22 -9.89 -9.77 -8.70
CA LYS A 22 -10.31 -9.53 -7.32
C LYS A 22 -9.11 -9.48 -6.39
N VAL A 23 -9.18 -8.63 -5.37
CA VAL A 23 -8.20 -8.52 -4.31
C VAL A 23 -8.91 -8.36 -2.96
N VAL A 24 -8.47 -9.12 -1.97
CA VAL A 24 -8.90 -8.88 -0.58
C VAL A 24 -8.01 -7.79 -0.01
N TYR A 25 -8.60 -6.68 0.38
CA TYR A 25 -7.88 -5.60 1.05
C TYR A 25 -8.18 -5.63 2.54
N PHE A 26 -7.13 -5.86 3.33
CA PHE A 26 -7.13 -5.74 4.78
C PHE A 26 -6.41 -4.45 5.20
N PRO A 27 -7.11 -3.33 5.35
CA PRO A 27 -6.54 -2.14 5.94
C PRO A 27 -6.22 -2.41 7.40
N SER A 28 -5.01 -2.04 7.81
CA SER A 28 -4.56 -2.21 9.19
C SER A 28 -5.40 -1.35 10.16
N CYS A 29 -5.52 -1.80 11.41
CA CYS A 29 -6.29 -1.08 12.43
C CYS A 29 -5.83 0.38 12.59
N ILE A 30 -4.53 0.65 12.46
CA ILE A 30 -4.00 2.02 12.56
C ILE A 30 -4.46 2.89 11.38
N ASN A 31 -4.54 2.37 10.17
CA ASN A 31 -5.01 3.11 9.00
C ASN A 31 -6.55 3.26 8.96
N GLN A 32 -7.27 2.37 9.64
CA GLN A 32 -8.72 2.52 9.83
C GLN A 32 -9.06 3.60 10.87
N THR A 33 -8.26 3.73 11.92
CA THR A 33 -8.56 4.59 13.08
C THR A 33 -7.87 5.95 13.04
N MET A 34 -6.66 6.03 12.49
CA MET A 34 -5.94 7.29 12.37
C MET A 34 -6.29 8.01 11.08
N GLY A 35 -6.97 9.12 11.20
CA GLY A 35 -7.25 10.05 10.11
C GLY A 35 -5.99 10.75 9.58
N LEU A 36 -6.20 11.74 8.72
CA LEU A 36 -5.12 12.58 8.22
C LEU A 36 -4.60 13.50 9.33
N PRO A 37 -3.28 13.72 9.42
CA PRO A 37 -2.72 14.72 10.33
C PRO A 37 -3.15 16.13 9.93
N LYS A 38 -3.10 17.08 10.87
CA LYS A 38 -3.24 18.50 10.54
C LYS A 38 -2.16 18.90 9.53
N HIS A 39 -2.54 19.68 8.54
CA HIS A 39 -1.64 20.12 7.46
C HIS A 39 -1.06 18.94 6.63
N SER A 40 -1.84 17.88 6.49
CA SER A 40 -1.46 16.75 5.63
C SER A 40 -1.23 17.23 4.19
N PRO A 41 -0.18 16.74 3.49
CA PRO A 41 0.03 17.02 2.07
C PRO A 41 -0.93 16.22 1.17
N VAL A 42 -1.78 15.38 1.75
CA VAL A 42 -2.76 14.54 1.05
C VAL A 42 -4.17 14.78 1.59
N GLU A 43 -5.17 14.67 0.71
CA GLU A 43 -6.55 15.04 1.01
C GLU A 43 -7.42 13.88 1.47
N GLN A 44 -7.03 12.64 1.16
CA GLN A 44 -7.82 11.45 1.45
C GLN A 44 -7.07 10.49 2.39
N PRO A 45 -7.77 9.79 3.30
CA PRO A 45 -7.17 8.71 4.08
C PRO A 45 -6.59 7.61 3.19
N LEU A 46 -5.54 6.92 3.69
CA LEU A 46 -4.86 5.88 2.93
C LEU A 46 -5.79 4.77 2.45
N VAL A 47 -6.77 4.38 3.29
CA VAL A 47 -7.74 3.33 2.92
C VAL A 47 -8.49 3.70 1.63
N ASN A 48 -9.01 4.93 1.55
CA ASN A 48 -9.72 5.42 0.36
C ASN A 48 -8.78 5.51 -0.86
N LYS A 49 -7.55 5.95 -0.63
CA LYS A 49 -6.53 6.06 -1.68
C LYS A 49 -6.15 4.68 -2.24
N MET A 50 -5.99 3.68 -1.38
CA MET A 50 -5.73 2.30 -1.82
C MET A 50 -6.90 1.71 -2.62
N ILE A 51 -8.14 1.91 -2.18
CA ILE A 51 -9.33 1.48 -2.94
C ILE A 51 -9.31 2.10 -4.34
N SER A 52 -9.14 3.43 -4.41
CA SER A 52 -9.07 4.18 -5.67
C SER A 52 -7.99 3.63 -6.61
N LEU A 53 -6.79 3.37 -6.08
CA LEU A 53 -5.66 2.85 -6.86
C LEU A 53 -5.91 1.43 -7.37
N LEU A 54 -6.46 0.55 -6.54
CA LEU A 54 -6.83 -0.82 -6.94
C LEU A 54 -7.90 -0.82 -8.03
N GLN A 55 -8.93 0.01 -7.89
CA GLN A 55 -9.99 0.19 -8.89
C GLN A 55 -9.44 0.79 -10.19
N LYS A 56 -8.51 1.76 -10.10
CA LYS A 56 -7.79 2.31 -11.26
C LYS A 56 -7.07 1.22 -12.06
N GLY A 57 -6.48 0.23 -11.36
CA GLY A 57 -5.86 -0.96 -11.94
C GLY A 57 -6.84 -2.07 -12.36
N GLY A 58 -8.15 -1.83 -12.26
CA GLY A 58 -9.20 -2.75 -12.71
C GLY A 58 -9.53 -3.88 -11.72
N TYR A 59 -9.20 -3.71 -10.44
CA TYR A 59 -9.52 -4.67 -9.39
C TYR A 59 -10.86 -4.38 -8.71
N GLU A 60 -11.63 -5.43 -8.44
CA GLU A 60 -12.73 -5.43 -7.46
C GLU A 60 -12.13 -5.63 -6.07
N VAL A 61 -12.44 -4.72 -5.15
CA VAL A 61 -11.91 -4.75 -3.78
C VAL A 61 -12.90 -5.45 -2.85
N ILE A 62 -12.44 -6.50 -2.20
CA ILE A 62 -13.20 -7.29 -1.22
C ILE A 62 -12.63 -6.97 0.18
N PHE A 63 -13.51 -6.76 1.16
CA PHE A 63 -13.12 -6.61 2.55
C PHE A 63 -13.49 -7.86 3.35
N PRO A 64 -12.66 -8.28 4.32
CA PRO A 64 -13.05 -9.30 5.27
C PRO A 64 -14.22 -8.80 6.14
N LYS A 65 -15.10 -9.72 6.54
CA LYS A 65 -16.21 -9.41 7.46
C LYS A 65 -15.66 -8.93 8.81
N GLU A 66 -16.41 -8.06 9.48
CA GLU A 66 -16.04 -7.51 10.79
C GLU A 66 -14.61 -6.94 10.87
N MET A 67 -14.18 -6.34 9.79
CA MET A 67 -12.81 -5.84 9.58
C MET A 67 -12.31 -4.95 10.74
N ASP A 68 -13.19 -4.18 11.34
CA ASP A 68 -12.93 -3.31 12.49
C ASP A 68 -12.52 -4.06 13.77
N LYS A 69 -12.84 -5.36 13.88
CA LYS A 69 -12.47 -6.22 15.00
C LYS A 69 -11.20 -7.03 14.76
N LEU A 70 -10.71 -7.06 13.51
CA LEU A 70 -9.56 -7.87 13.12
C LEU A 70 -8.24 -7.17 13.45
N CYS A 71 -7.24 -7.97 13.84
CA CYS A 71 -5.90 -7.50 14.17
C CYS A 71 -4.86 -8.55 13.79
N CYS A 72 -3.73 -8.11 13.22
CA CYS A 72 -2.60 -8.99 12.90
C CYS A 72 -1.87 -9.54 14.15
N GLY A 73 -2.13 -9.01 15.33
CA GLY A 73 -1.48 -9.42 16.57
C GLY A 73 -0.16 -8.71 16.89
N THR A 74 0.45 -7.98 15.97
CA THR A 74 1.79 -7.33 16.15
C THR A 74 1.87 -6.47 17.42
N ILE A 75 0.82 -5.71 17.74
CA ILE A 75 0.81 -4.84 18.92
C ILE A 75 0.90 -5.65 20.23
N TRP A 76 0.23 -6.79 20.29
CA TRP A 76 0.24 -7.69 21.45
C TRP A 76 1.58 -8.40 21.60
N GLU A 77 2.12 -8.91 20.48
CA GLU A 77 3.44 -9.52 20.43
C GLU A 77 4.52 -8.55 20.91
N SER A 78 4.50 -7.30 20.47
CA SER A 78 5.48 -6.27 20.86
C SER A 78 5.48 -5.98 22.37
N LYS A 79 4.42 -6.37 23.09
CA LYS A 79 4.24 -6.25 24.53
C LYS A 79 4.46 -7.58 25.28
N GLY A 80 4.86 -8.65 24.58
CA GLY A 80 5.08 -9.97 25.16
C GLY A 80 3.81 -10.77 25.44
N MET A 81 2.65 -10.32 24.93
CA MET A 81 1.35 -10.99 25.11
C MET A 81 1.09 -11.98 23.96
N LEU A 82 1.91 -13.02 23.89
CA LEU A 82 1.93 -13.95 22.75
C LEU A 82 0.62 -14.69 22.55
N ASP A 83 -0.02 -15.18 23.62
CA ASP A 83 -1.31 -15.90 23.54
C ASP A 83 -2.40 -15.03 22.91
N ILE A 84 -2.44 -13.74 23.23
CA ILE A 84 -3.39 -12.80 22.65
C ILE A 84 -3.02 -12.53 21.19
N ALA A 85 -1.74 -12.35 20.91
CA ALA A 85 -1.24 -12.09 19.58
C ALA A 85 -1.58 -13.25 18.61
N ASP A 86 -1.38 -14.49 19.04
CA ASP A 86 -1.63 -15.69 18.23
C ASP A 86 -3.13 -15.92 18.03
N ARG A 87 -3.95 -15.70 19.06
CA ARG A 87 -5.42 -15.73 18.91
C ARG A 87 -5.90 -14.71 17.89
N LYS A 88 -5.39 -13.47 17.94
CA LYS A 88 -5.73 -12.43 16.97
C LYS A 88 -5.27 -12.76 15.54
N ALA A 89 -4.10 -13.36 15.40
CA ALA A 89 -3.63 -13.85 14.11
C ALA A 89 -4.52 -14.97 13.54
N ALA A 90 -4.99 -15.89 14.37
CA ALA A 90 -5.89 -16.97 13.96
C ALA A 90 -7.28 -16.44 13.56
N GLU A 91 -7.84 -15.48 14.33
CA GLU A 91 -9.10 -14.80 13.97
C GLU A 91 -8.98 -14.10 12.59
N LEU A 92 -7.86 -13.40 12.36
CA LEU A 92 -7.58 -12.75 11.08
C LEU A 92 -7.41 -13.76 9.95
N GLU A 93 -6.66 -14.85 10.17
CA GLU A 93 -6.47 -15.92 9.17
C GLU A 93 -7.81 -16.48 8.71
N ALA A 94 -8.72 -16.81 9.64
CA ALA A 94 -10.03 -17.34 9.32
C ALA A 94 -10.87 -16.36 8.47
N ALA A 95 -10.88 -15.08 8.84
CA ALA A 95 -11.62 -14.04 8.11
C ALA A 95 -11.05 -13.82 6.70
N LEU A 96 -9.72 -13.81 6.54
CA LEU A 96 -9.07 -13.67 5.25
C LEU A 96 -9.25 -14.90 4.36
N TRP A 97 -9.26 -16.10 4.95
CA TRP A 97 -9.53 -17.36 4.24
C TRP A 97 -10.93 -17.35 3.60
N GLU A 98 -11.94 -16.91 4.37
CA GLU A 98 -13.30 -16.75 3.84
C GLU A 98 -13.36 -15.68 2.75
N ALA A 99 -12.83 -14.48 3.00
CA ALA A 99 -12.89 -13.36 2.07
C ALA A 99 -12.15 -13.62 0.75
N SER A 100 -11.06 -14.39 0.80
CA SER A 100 -10.26 -14.73 -0.38
C SER A 100 -10.76 -15.95 -1.16
N GLU A 101 -11.94 -16.48 -0.85
CA GLU A 101 -12.42 -17.74 -1.42
C GLU A 101 -11.35 -18.86 -1.27
N GLN A 102 -10.91 -19.10 -0.05
CA GLN A 102 -9.92 -20.11 0.31
C GLN A 102 -8.52 -19.87 -0.30
N GLY A 103 -8.11 -18.61 -0.36
CA GLY A 103 -6.80 -18.21 -0.88
C GLY A 103 -6.73 -18.04 -2.40
N LYS A 104 -7.88 -18.09 -3.07
CA LYS A 104 -7.98 -17.87 -4.53
C LYS A 104 -7.56 -16.46 -4.92
N TYR A 105 -7.96 -15.44 -4.14
CA TYR A 105 -7.63 -14.05 -4.40
C TYR A 105 -6.42 -13.61 -3.58
N PRO A 106 -5.53 -12.78 -4.15
CA PRO A 106 -4.42 -12.19 -3.41
C PRO A 106 -4.94 -11.28 -2.30
N ILE A 107 -4.20 -11.19 -1.21
CA ILE A 107 -4.54 -10.38 -0.05
C ILE A 107 -3.53 -9.26 0.10
N LEU A 108 -4.01 -8.04 0.20
CA LEU A 108 -3.22 -6.83 0.40
C LEU A 108 -3.39 -6.32 1.83
N CYS A 109 -2.28 -6.08 2.53
CA CYS A 109 -2.24 -5.40 3.82
C CYS A 109 -1.42 -4.10 3.71
N ASP A 110 -1.97 -2.98 4.13
CA ASP A 110 -1.40 -1.63 3.94
C ASP A 110 -0.40 -1.19 5.01
N GLN A 111 0.02 -2.11 5.87
CA GLN A 111 0.95 -1.83 6.96
C GLN A 111 2.06 -2.89 6.98
N SER A 112 3.25 -2.50 6.58
CA SER A 112 4.38 -3.41 6.41
C SER A 112 4.74 -4.23 7.68
N PRO A 113 4.76 -3.69 8.91
CA PRO A 113 4.95 -4.50 10.12
C PRO A 113 3.84 -5.53 10.36
N CYS A 114 2.59 -5.18 10.08
CA CYS A 114 1.46 -6.12 10.19
C CYS A 114 1.63 -7.27 9.19
N LEU A 115 1.96 -6.95 7.95
CA LEU A 115 2.18 -7.95 6.92
C LEU A 115 3.34 -8.90 7.26
N HIS A 116 4.43 -8.36 7.82
CA HIS A 116 5.57 -9.19 8.25
C HIS A 116 5.12 -10.30 9.20
N ARG A 117 4.38 -9.93 10.28
CA ARG A 117 3.82 -10.93 11.19
C ARG A 117 2.81 -11.86 10.51
N MET A 118 1.92 -11.31 9.68
CA MET A 118 0.95 -12.14 8.95
C MET A 118 1.67 -13.21 8.09
N ARG A 119 2.79 -12.88 7.46
CA ARG A 119 3.60 -13.86 6.70
C ARG A 119 4.27 -14.92 7.58
N GLU A 120 4.54 -14.61 8.84
CA GLU A 120 5.08 -15.59 9.80
C GLU A 120 4.00 -16.54 10.32
N THR A 121 2.76 -16.08 10.48
CA THR A 121 1.66 -16.84 11.08
C THR A 121 0.71 -17.48 10.05
N ILE A 122 0.54 -16.88 8.88
CA ILE A 122 -0.41 -17.31 7.84
C ILE A 122 0.35 -17.86 6.65
N GLN A 123 0.35 -19.19 6.45
CA GLN A 123 1.11 -19.85 5.39
C GLN A 123 0.26 -20.25 4.17
N LYS A 124 -1.07 -20.30 4.32
CA LYS A 124 -1.98 -20.88 3.30
C LYS A 124 -2.41 -19.88 2.22
N MET A 125 -2.12 -18.62 2.40
CA MET A 125 -2.60 -17.52 1.53
C MET A 125 -1.45 -16.66 1.02
N LYS A 126 -1.66 -16.04 -0.15
CA LYS A 126 -0.69 -15.10 -0.72
C LYS A 126 -0.96 -13.71 -0.21
N LEU A 127 -0.06 -13.20 0.60
CA LEU A 127 -0.13 -11.92 1.27
C LEU A 127 0.86 -10.94 0.64
N TYR A 128 0.41 -9.73 0.34
CA TYR A 128 1.20 -8.71 -0.36
C TYR A 128 1.26 -7.40 0.40
N GLU A 129 2.40 -6.76 0.30
CA GLU A 129 2.67 -5.39 0.72
C GLU A 129 2.24 -4.42 -0.39
N PRO A 130 1.85 -3.15 -0.09
CA PRO A 130 1.39 -2.22 -1.13
C PRO A 130 2.37 -2.02 -2.28
N ALA A 131 3.65 -1.76 -2.01
CA ALA A 131 4.63 -1.58 -3.07
C ALA A 131 4.82 -2.86 -3.90
N GLU A 132 4.83 -4.01 -3.24
CA GLU A 132 4.94 -5.32 -3.89
C GLU A 132 3.71 -5.61 -4.76
N PHE A 133 2.50 -5.38 -4.23
CA PHE A 133 1.26 -5.60 -4.99
C PHE A 133 1.19 -4.70 -6.23
N ILE A 134 1.47 -3.42 -6.04
CA ILE A 134 1.46 -2.45 -7.13
C ILE A 134 2.50 -2.83 -8.20
N TYR A 135 3.72 -3.13 -7.79
CA TYR A 135 4.79 -3.48 -8.72
C TYR A 135 4.52 -4.78 -9.47
N THR A 136 3.91 -5.78 -8.80
CA THR A 136 3.66 -7.10 -9.37
C THR A 136 2.41 -7.13 -10.25
N PHE A 137 1.33 -6.49 -9.82
CA PHE A 137 0.01 -6.66 -10.43
C PHE A 137 -0.55 -5.42 -11.12
N LEU A 138 -0.10 -4.22 -10.73
CA LEU A 138 -0.62 -2.98 -11.29
C LEU A 138 0.32 -2.30 -12.28
N ARG A 139 1.60 -2.65 -12.28
CA ARG A 139 2.61 -1.99 -13.12
C ARG A 139 2.22 -1.97 -14.60
N ASP A 140 1.73 -3.08 -15.12
CA ASP A 140 1.36 -3.22 -16.52
C ASP A 140 -0.13 -2.88 -16.79
N LYS A 141 -0.89 -2.53 -15.75
CA LYS A 141 -2.29 -2.09 -15.83
C LYS A 141 -2.47 -0.58 -15.67
N LEU A 142 -1.41 0.11 -15.31
CA LEU A 142 -1.36 1.55 -15.12
C LEU A 142 -0.34 2.18 -16.06
N VAL A 143 -0.66 3.36 -16.57
CA VAL A 143 0.28 4.20 -17.30
C VAL A 143 0.98 5.12 -16.31
N PHE A 144 2.29 4.96 -16.18
CA PHE A 144 3.12 5.76 -15.29
C PHE A 144 3.67 6.97 -16.03
N THR A 145 3.58 8.14 -15.41
CA THR A 145 4.21 9.38 -15.86
C THR A 145 5.16 9.84 -14.76
N GLN A 146 6.45 9.85 -15.04
CA GLN A 146 7.45 10.34 -14.08
C GLN A 146 7.33 11.84 -13.87
N THR A 147 7.57 12.27 -12.64
CA THR A 147 7.77 13.68 -12.27
C THR A 147 9.26 13.95 -12.08
N ASP A 148 9.71 15.18 -12.36
CA ASP A 148 11.07 15.64 -12.05
C ASP A 148 11.19 16.09 -10.58
N ARG A 149 10.11 16.07 -9.81
CA ARG A 149 10.13 16.39 -8.39
C ARG A 149 10.91 15.33 -7.63
N PRO A 150 12.00 15.70 -6.92
CA PRO A 150 12.75 14.75 -6.12
C PRO A 150 11.94 14.26 -4.92
N VAL A 151 12.06 12.97 -4.61
CA VAL A 151 11.33 12.31 -3.53
C VAL A 151 12.27 11.52 -2.63
N ALA A 152 12.02 11.53 -1.31
CA ALA A 152 12.70 10.64 -0.39
C ALA A 152 11.90 9.35 -0.18
N VAL A 153 12.59 8.22 -0.10
CA VAL A 153 11.98 6.91 0.17
C VAL A 153 12.61 6.30 1.41
N HIS A 154 11.79 6.03 2.41
CA HIS A 154 12.20 5.28 3.58
C HIS A 154 11.77 3.82 3.45
N ILE A 155 12.75 2.92 3.51
CA ILE A 155 12.52 1.47 3.49
C ILE A 155 12.35 1.00 4.93
N THR A 156 11.14 0.56 5.29
CA THR A 156 10.86 0.09 6.65
C THR A 156 11.69 -1.14 7.02
N CYS A 157 11.97 -1.33 8.31
CA CYS A 157 12.71 -2.51 8.78
C CYS A 157 11.98 -3.83 8.43
N SER A 158 10.64 -3.83 8.46
CA SER A 158 9.82 -4.97 8.03
C SER A 158 9.97 -5.27 6.54
N MET A 159 9.99 -4.27 5.67
CA MET A 159 10.25 -4.47 4.23
C MET A 159 11.63 -5.08 3.99
N ARG A 160 12.68 -4.59 4.70
CA ARG A 160 14.02 -5.17 4.60
C ARG A 160 14.03 -6.64 4.99
N ARG A 161 13.34 -7.01 6.08
CA ARG A 161 13.21 -8.40 6.53
C ARG A 161 12.46 -9.29 5.52
N MET A 162 11.47 -8.73 4.81
CA MET A 162 10.73 -9.44 3.76
C MET A 162 11.42 -9.43 2.39
N GLY A 163 12.62 -8.85 2.26
CA GLY A 163 13.34 -8.77 0.97
C GLY A 163 12.73 -7.79 -0.05
N LEU A 164 11.94 -6.82 0.40
CA LEU A 164 11.18 -5.88 -0.45
C LEU A 164 11.85 -4.50 -0.60
N ALA A 165 13.12 -4.36 -0.18
CA ALA A 165 13.82 -3.08 -0.23
C ALA A 165 13.92 -2.52 -1.66
N ASP A 166 14.32 -3.36 -2.62
CA ASP A 166 14.48 -2.94 -4.02
C ASP A 166 13.13 -2.69 -4.70
N THR A 167 12.07 -3.36 -4.24
CA THR A 167 10.72 -3.22 -4.80
C THR A 167 10.17 -1.82 -4.61
N ILE A 168 10.24 -1.26 -3.39
CA ILE A 168 9.73 0.09 -3.12
C ILE A 168 10.56 1.15 -3.86
N VAL A 169 11.87 0.97 -3.95
CA VAL A 169 12.76 1.89 -4.67
C VAL A 169 12.48 1.84 -6.18
N SER A 170 12.32 0.64 -6.74
CA SER A 170 11.97 0.45 -8.15
C SER A 170 10.61 1.06 -8.47
N LEU A 171 9.63 0.88 -7.58
CA LEU A 171 8.32 1.51 -7.74
C LEU A 171 8.39 3.04 -7.69
N ALA A 172 9.15 3.60 -6.76
CA ALA A 172 9.37 5.05 -6.70
C ALA A 172 10.04 5.60 -7.97
N LYS A 173 10.98 4.86 -8.56
CA LYS A 173 11.65 5.21 -9.82
C LYS A 173 10.71 5.19 -11.03
N LEU A 174 9.61 4.46 -11.00
CA LEU A 174 8.57 4.58 -12.03
C LEU A 174 7.82 5.91 -11.94
N CYS A 175 7.82 6.55 -10.76
CA CYS A 175 7.07 7.76 -10.47
C CYS A 175 7.91 9.05 -10.46
N SER A 176 9.22 8.96 -10.18
CA SER A 176 10.12 10.12 -10.11
C SER A 176 11.46 9.82 -10.72
N THR A 177 12.02 10.80 -11.46
CA THR A 177 13.37 10.73 -12.02
C THR A 177 14.45 10.85 -10.93
N HIS A 178 14.10 11.42 -9.76
CA HIS A 178 15.03 11.69 -8.66
C HIS A 178 14.53 11.03 -7.35
N VAL A 179 14.99 9.80 -7.11
CA VAL A 179 14.65 9.03 -5.89
C VAL A 179 15.85 9.01 -4.95
N PHE A 180 15.68 9.58 -3.77
CA PHE A 180 16.68 9.62 -2.70
C PHE A 180 16.32 8.63 -1.60
N VAL A 181 17.25 7.76 -1.24
CA VAL A 181 17.13 6.85 -0.09
C VAL A 181 18.11 7.32 0.97
N PRO A 182 17.64 7.82 2.15
CA PRO A 182 18.53 8.28 3.21
C PRO A 182 19.48 7.18 3.69
N GLU A 183 20.76 7.51 3.80
CA GLU A 183 21.78 6.60 4.30
C GLU A 183 21.73 6.48 5.83
N GLU A 184 22.11 5.33 6.36
CA GLU A 184 22.15 5.03 7.78
C GLU A 184 20.82 5.26 8.54
N VAL A 185 19.70 5.21 7.82
CA VAL A 185 18.34 5.28 8.36
C VAL A 185 17.67 3.92 8.16
N GLY A 186 18.04 2.95 8.96
CA GLY A 186 17.57 1.55 8.82
C GLY A 186 16.25 1.27 9.52
N CYS A 187 15.92 2.03 10.57
CA CYS A 187 14.68 1.91 11.34
C CYS A 187 14.22 3.29 11.79
N CYS A 188 12.92 3.53 11.79
CA CYS A 188 12.36 4.79 12.29
C CYS A 188 12.40 4.89 13.83
N GLY A 189 12.71 3.81 14.56
CA GLY A 189 12.73 3.78 16.02
C GLY A 189 11.36 3.86 16.69
N PHE A 190 10.27 3.82 15.93
CA PHE A 190 8.92 3.92 16.50
C PHE A 190 8.50 2.64 17.25
N ALA A 191 9.03 1.47 16.86
CA ALA A 191 8.83 0.18 17.52
C ALA A 191 7.36 -0.13 17.87
N GLY A 192 6.50 -0.20 16.87
CA GLY A 192 5.05 -0.34 17.03
C GLY A 192 4.41 0.96 17.50
N ASP A 193 3.93 1.01 18.74
CA ASP A 193 3.31 2.18 19.37
C ASP A 193 4.24 2.90 20.38
N ARG A 194 5.44 2.35 20.66
CA ARG A 194 6.35 2.88 21.68
C ARG A 194 6.80 4.31 21.41
N GLY A 195 6.91 4.70 20.15
CA GLY A 195 7.27 6.07 19.78
C GLY A 195 6.29 7.14 20.25
N PHE A 196 5.03 6.78 20.58
CA PHE A 196 4.09 7.71 21.20
C PHE A 196 4.39 7.95 22.68
N THR A 197 4.98 6.96 23.37
CA THR A 197 5.32 7.04 24.81
C THR A 197 6.76 7.48 25.02
N TYR A 198 7.68 7.04 24.15
CA TYR A 198 9.12 7.27 24.23
C TYR A 198 9.62 7.90 22.92
N PRO A 199 9.31 9.17 22.65
CA PRO A 199 9.67 9.84 21.40
C PRO A 199 11.19 9.96 21.19
N GLU A 200 11.98 9.89 22.25
CA GLU A 200 13.45 9.89 22.21
C GLU A 200 14.02 8.71 21.43
N LEU A 201 13.35 7.54 21.44
CA LEU A 201 13.77 6.39 20.64
C LEU A 201 13.73 6.71 19.14
N ASN A 202 12.65 7.36 18.72
CA ASN A 202 12.45 7.78 17.36
C ASN A 202 13.43 8.90 16.97
N SER A 203 13.59 9.92 17.83
CA SER A 203 14.51 11.03 17.59
C SER A 203 15.96 10.55 17.46
N TYR A 204 16.39 9.62 18.31
CA TYR A 204 17.73 9.04 18.22
C TYR A 204 17.94 8.22 16.96
N ALA A 205 16.98 7.35 16.61
CA ALA A 205 17.07 6.52 15.41
C ALA A 205 17.14 7.36 14.12
N LEU A 206 16.44 8.49 14.09
CA LEU A 206 16.34 9.38 12.93
C LEU A 206 17.26 10.61 12.98
N ARG A 207 18.21 10.68 13.93
CA ARG A 207 19.11 11.84 14.11
C ARG A 207 19.91 12.22 12.85
N LYS A 208 20.17 11.25 11.96
CA LYS A 208 20.88 11.47 10.70
C LYS A 208 19.97 11.84 9.52
N LEU A 209 18.65 11.80 9.70
CA LEU A 209 17.70 11.99 8.59
C LEU A 209 17.59 13.46 8.18
N ARG A 210 17.34 14.37 9.14
CA ARG A 210 17.09 15.80 8.85
C ARG A 210 18.23 16.45 8.07
N PRO A 211 19.52 16.32 8.46
CA PRO A 211 20.61 16.92 7.69
C PRO A 211 20.69 16.45 6.23
N GLN A 212 20.36 15.19 5.98
CA GLN A 212 20.37 14.63 4.63
C GLN A 212 19.21 15.18 3.80
N ILE A 213 18.02 15.33 4.40
CA ILE A 213 16.85 15.91 3.72
C ILE A 213 17.11 17.39 3.39
N GLU A 214 17.63 18.16 4.35
CA GLU A 214 17.97 19.58 4.13
C GLU A 214 19.02 19.75 3.02
N ALA A 215 20.05 18.91 2.99
CA ALA A 215 21.08 18.94 1.95
C ALA A 215 20.54 18.55 0.56
N SER A 216 19.50 17.70 0.51
CA SER A 216 18.91 17.22 -0.76
C SER A 216 17.87 18.19 -1.36
N GLY A 217 17.35 19.14 -0.57
CA GLY A 217 16.27 20.04 -0.98
C GLY A 217 14.91 19.35 -1.20
N ILE A 218 14.75 18.11 -0.75
CA ILE A 218 13.53 17.34 -0.91
C ILE A 218 12.44 17.87 0.03
N THR A 219 11.20 17.90 -0.43
CA THR A 219 10.06 18.47 0.31
C THR A 219 8.99 17.44 0.68
N ILE A 220 9.12 16.18 0.23
CA ILE A 220 8.19 15.10 0.56
C ILE A 220 8.91 13.75 0.58
N GLY A 221 8.52 12.89 1.52
CA GLY A 221 9.01 11.54 1.63
C GLY A 221 7.88 10.50 1.60
N TYR A 222 8.25 9.26 1.28
CA TYR A 222 7.33 8.13 1.17
C TYR A 222 7.82 6.93 1.98
N SER A 223 6.87 6.20 2.56
CA SER A 223 7.12 4.98 3.32
C SER A 223 5.90 4.05 3.24
N ASN A 224 5.90 2.91 3.95
CA ASN A 224 4.80 1.93 3.97
C ASN A 224 4.45 1.49 5.38
N SER A 225 4.52 2.40 6.33
CA SER A 225 4.08 2.14 7.71
C SER A 225 3.67 3.45 8.36
N ARG A 226 2.43 3.51 8.80
CA ARG A 226 1.85 4.74 9.38
C ARG A 226 2.65 5.28 10.56
N THR A 227 3.12 4.41 11.46
CA THR A 227 3.95 4.86 12.58
C THR A 227 5.33 5.35 12.13
N CYS A 228 5.92 4.72 11.10
CA CYS A 228 7.15 5.24 10.50
C CYS A 228 6.91 6.60 9.85
N GLU A 229 5.82 6.79 9.11
CA GLU A 229 5.46 8.06 8.48
C GLU A 229 5.36 9.19 9.51
N ILE A 230 4.71 8.93 10.66
CA ILE A 230 4.61 9.87 11.78
C ILE A 230 5.99 10.22 12.30
N GLY A 231 6.80 9.22 12.63
CA GLY A 231 8.13 9.43 13.18
C GLY A 231 9.08 10.13 12.22
N LEU A 232 9.06 9.76 10.94
CA LEU A 232 9.84 10.39 9.88
C LEU A 232 9.43 11.85 9.69
N THR A 233 8.12 12.14 9.63
CA THR A 233 7.62 13.52 9.52
C THR A 233 8.08 14.38 10.68
N THR A 234 7.98 13.88 11.91
CA THR A 234 8.38 14.62 13.11
C THR A 234 9.87 14.96 13.12
N ASN A 235 10.72 14.06 12.61
CA ASN A 235 12.18 14.19 12.74
C ASN A 235 12.90 14.67 11.48
N SER A 236 12.27 14.65 10.31
CA SER A 236 12.91 15.07 9.04
C SER A 236 12.73 16.55 8.70
N GLY A 237 11.63 17.17 9.18
CA GLY A 237 11.23 18.51 8.75
C GLY A 237 10.38 18.55 7.48
N ILE A 238 10.09 17.39 6.87
CA ILE A 238 9.20 17.27 5.71
C ILE A 238 8.11 16.22 5.99
N PRO A 239 6.94 16.27 5.33
CA PRO A 239 5.94 15.25 5.45
C PRO A 239 6.40 13.92 4.82
N TYR A 240 6.12 12.82 5.50
CA TYR A 240 6.20 11.46 4.98
C TYR A 240 4.81 10.83 4.95
N VAL A 241 4.47 10.23 3.81
CA VAL A 241 3.18 9.56 3.57
C VAL A 241 3.39 8.21 2.89
N SER A 242 2.32 7.42 2.71
CA SER A 242 2.43 6.14 2.01
C SER A 242 2.85 6.32 0.55
N ILE A 243 3.66 5.37 0.04
CA ILE A 243 4.06 5.31 -1.38
C ILE A 243 2.85 5.24 -2.33
N ALA A 244 1.71 4.73 -1.85
CA ALA A 244 0.49 4.65 -2.64
C ALA A 244 0.00 6.02 -3.14
N TYR A 245 0.24 7.09 -2.39
CA TYR A 245 -0.09 8.46 -2.83
C TYR A 245 0.78 8.92 -4.00
N LEU A 246 2.08 8.60 -3.98
CA LEU A 246 2.97 8.90 -5.10
C LEU A 246 2.52 8.16 -6.36
N VAL A 247 2.25 6.87 -6.24
CA VAL A 247 1.81 6.04 -7.36
C VAL A 247 0.49 6.56 -7.94
N ASP A 248 -0.48 6.89 -7.08
CA ASP A 248 -1.77 7.39 -7.55
C ASP A 248 -1.64 8.73 -8.31
N GLN A 249 -0.77 9.63 -7.84
CA GLN A 249 -0.48 10.90 -8.50
C GLN A 249 0.19 10.74 -9.87
N CYS A 250 1.04 9.73 -10.00
CA CYS A 250 1.87 9.49 -11.18
C CYS A 250 1.25 8.50 -12.17
N THR A 251 0.01 8.05 -11.95
CA THR A 251 -0.60 7.02 -12.81
C THR A 251 -1.97 7.39 -13.33
N LYS A 252 -2.27 6.87 -14.54
CA LYS A 252 -3.61 6.83 -15.12
C LYS A 252 -3.99 5.38 -15.42
N SER A 253 -5.30 5.11 -15.57
CA SER A 253 -5.77 3.81 -16.05
C SER A 253 -5.45 3.66 -17.55
N VAL A 254 -4.96 2.50 -17.98
CA VAL A 254 -4.78 2.17 -19.42
C VAL A 254 -6.09 2.31 -20.19
N LYS A 255 -7.26 2.04 -19.55
CA LYS A 255 -8.57 2.20 -20.18
C LYS A 255 -8.95 3.66 -20.43
N ALA A 256 -8.46 4.60 -19.63
CA ALA A 256 -8.76 6.03 -19.81
C ALA A 256 -7.97 6.65 -20.97
N GLU A 257 -6.74 6.21 -21.24
CA GLU A 257 -5.95 6.70 -22.39
C GLU A 257 -6.53 6.29 -23.74
N ALA A 258 -7.21 5.14 -23.80
CA ALA A 258 -7.83 4.68 -25.05
C ALA A 258 -9.04 5.55 -25.48
N THR A 259 -9.62 6.32 -24.56
CA THR A 259 -10.74 7.24 -24.83
C THR A 259 -10.30 8.67 -25.13
N ASP A 260 -9.12 9.10 -24.66
CA ASP A 260 -8.59 10.45 -24.94
C ASP A 260 -7.91 10.57 -26.33
N ASN A 261 -7.71 9.44 -27.02
CA ASN A 261 -7.12 9.36 -28.36
C ASN A 261 -8.13 9.06 -29.49
N LEU A 262 -9.44 9.17 -29.23
CA LEU A 262 -10.53 9.06 -30.20
C LEU A 262 -11.27 10.38 -30.34
#